data_34c5f53dd4d6ec542a5a7fcd8a82593c
#
_entry.id   34c5f53dd4d6ec542a5a7fcd8a82593c
#
_cell.length_a   1.000
_cell.length_b   1.000
_cell.length_c   1.000
_cell.angle_alpha   90.00
_cell.angle_beta   90.00
_cell.angle_gamma   90.00
#
_symmetry.space_group_name_H-M   'P 1'
#
loop_
_entity.id
_entity.type
_entity.pdbx_description
1 polymer ?
#
loop_
_entity_poly.entity_id
_entity_poly.type
_entity_poly.pdbx_seq_one_letter_code
_entity_poly.pdbx_strand_id
1 'polypeptide(L)'
;MEAWDFCRRWFHATQEEEKARGYKARCNLLLVKVLGVNIDAVKRWGPGFEKMPDHHKRTLSYADTLREMIEVAGKNEDFLEEVLERIKNKSKRIGECLH
;
A
#
# COMPACT_ATOMS: atom_id res chain seq x y z
N MET A 1 -8.09 7.69 5.18
CA MET A 1 -8.70 6.60 4.38
C MET A 1 -8.94 5.38 5.26
N GLU A 2 -10.10 4.81 5.18
CA GLU A 2 -10.40 3.59 5.89
C GLU A 2 -9.67 2.39 5.27
N ALA A 3 -9.28 1.42 6.10
CA ALA A 3 -8.52 0.26 5.65
C ALA A 3 -9.27 -0.56 4.61
N TRP A 4 -10.58 -0.72 4.78
CA TRP A 4 -11.41 -1.48 3.85
C TRP A 4 -11.43 -0.86 2.46
N ASP A 5 -11.53 0.48 2.39
CA ASP A 5 -11.50 1.23 1.12
C ASP A 5 -10.13 1.12 0.45
N PHE A 6 -9.06 1.21 1.23
CA PHE A 6 -7.69 1.04 0.73
C PHE A 6 -7.51 -0.32 0.08
N CYS A 7 -7.94 -1.38 0.74
CA CYS A 7 -7.82 -2.75 0.21
C CYS A 7 -8.63 -2.92 -1.08
N ARG A 8 -9.84 -2.39 -1.12
CA ARG A 8 -10.68 -2.43 -2.32
C ARG A 8 -9.99 -1.80 -3.50
N ARG A 9 -9.42 -0.63 -3.30
CA ARG A 9 -8.73 0.11 -4.36
C ARG A 9 -7.44 -0.59 -4.79
N TRP A 10 -6.70 -1.12 -3.83
CA TRP A 10 -5.45 -1.84 -4.11
C TRP A 10 -5.68 -3.08 -4.96
N PHE A 11 -6.65 -3.88 -4.60
CA PHE A 11 -6.95 -5.14 -5.30
C PHE A 11 -7.88 -4.97 -6.50
N HIS A 12 -8.44 -3.78 -6.73
CA HIS A 12 -9.51 -3.55 -7.72
C HIS A 12 -10.67 -4.53 -7.52
N ALA A 13 -11.03 -4.75 -6.25
CA ALA A 13 -12.00 -5.79 -5.89
C ALA A 13 -13.43 -5.42 -6.26
N THR A 14 -14.15 -6.39 -6.80
CA THR A 14 -15.60 -6.28 -6.99
C THR A 14 -16.32 -6.59 -5.68
N GLN A 15 -17.61 -6.27 -5.60
CA GLN A 15 -18.41 -6.60 -4.41
C GLN A 15 -18.42 -8.10 -4.13
N GLU A 16 -18.42 -8.91 -5.18
CA GLU A 16 -18.38 -10.37 -5.05
C GLU A 16 -17.05 -10.85 -4.49
N GLU A 17 -15.94 -10.27 -4.97
CA GLU A 17 -14.61 -10.59 -4.46
C GLU A 17 -14.44 -10.21 -2.98
N GLU A 18 -15.01 -9.08 -2.57
CA GLU A 18 -15.00 -8.64 -1.17
C GLU A 18 -15.74 -9.60 -0.24
N LYS A 19 -16.74 -10.29 -0.75
CA LYS A 19 -17.51 -11.29 0.00
C LYS A 19 -16.87 -12.68 -0.06
N ALA A 20 -15.88 -12.87 -0.91
CA ALA A 20 -15.23 -14.16 -1.08
C ALA A 20 -14.48 -14.58 0.18
N ARG A 21 -14.47 -15.87 0.44
CA ARG A 21 -13.73 -16.45 1.55
C ARG A 21 -12.23 -16.18 1.36
N GLY A 22 -11.59 -15.68 2.41
CA GLY A 22 -10.16 -15.37 2.38
C GLY A 22 -9.82 -13.94 1.97
N TYR A 23 -10.77 -13.15 1.50
CA TYR A 23 -10.50 -11.74 1.15
C TYR A 23 -10.02 -10.95 2.37
N LYS A 24 -10.64 -11.11 3.53
CA LYS A 24 -10.24 -10.45 4.76
C LYS A 24 -8.79 -10.79 5.13
N ALA A 25 -8.39 -12.04 4.97
CA ALA A 25 -7.01 -12.48 5.24
C ALA A 25 -6.02 -11.80 4.30
N ARG A 26 -6.36 -11.63 3.02
CA ARG A 26 -5.55 -10.88 2.05
C ARG A 26 -5.40 -9.41 2.45
N CYS A 27 -6.48 -8.79 2.91
CA CYS A 27 -6.46 -7.42 3.40
C CYS A 27 -5.56 -7.30 4.63
N ASN A 28 -5.65 -8.22 5.57
CA ASN A 28 -4.78 -8.23 6.75
C ASN A 28 -3.31 -8.26 6.36
N LEU A 29 -2.93 -9.14 5.44
CA LEU A 29 -1.54 -9.24 4.97
C LEU A 29 -1.07 -7.98 4.24
N LEU A 30 -1.94 -7.37 3.45
CA LEU A 30 -1.63 -6.11 2.78
C LEU A 30 -1.34 -5.00 3.79
N LEU A 31 -2.18 -4.88 4.81
CA LEU A 31 -2.02 -3.85 5.85
C LEU A 31 -0.73 -4.06 6.65
N VAL A 32 -0.37 -5.31 6.94
CA VAL A 32 0.91 -5.62 7.58
C VAL A 32 2.09 -5.10 6.75
N LYS A 33 2.07 -5.32 5.44
CA LYS A 33 3.13 -4.88 4.54
C LYS A 33 3.19 -3.36 4.40
N VAL A 34 2.05 -2.73 4.20
CA VAL A 34 1.98 -1.28 3.94
C VAL A 34 2.28 -0.47 5.19
N LEU A 35 1.73 -0.88 6.33
CA LEU A 35 1.85 -0.14 7.59
C LEU A 35 3.06 -0.57 8.43
N GLY A 36 3.65 -1.71 8.12
CA GLY A 36 4.77 -2.23 8.90
C GLY A 36 4.38 -2.67 10.30
N VAL A 37 3.14 -3.09 10.50
CA VAL A 37 2.63 -3.53 11.80
C VAL A 37 2.53 -5.05 11.89
N ASN A 38 2.39 -5.55 13.10
CA ASN A 38 2.19 -6.97 13.37
C ASN A 38 0.79 -7.41 12.95
N ILE A 39 0.63 -8.64 12.49
CA ILE A 39 -0.67 -9.20 12.12
C ILE A 39 -1.65 -9.22 13.29
N ASP A 40 -1.18 -9.43 14.51
CA ASP A 40 -2.04 -9.42 15.69
C ASP A 40 -2.65 -8.03 15.94
N ALA A 41 -1.88 -6.97 15.67
CA ALA A 41 -2.39 -5.60 15.75
C ALA A 41 -3.54 -5.38 14.76
N VAL A 42 -3.37 -5.83 13.51
CA VAL A 42 -4.41 -5.72 12.48
C VAL A 42 -5.67 -6.47 12.89
N LYS A 43 -5.54 -7.66 13.43
CA LYS A 43 -6.67 -8.46 13.87
C LYS A 43 -7.46 -7.81 15.01
N ARG A 44 -6.79 -7.02 15.87
CA ARG A 44 -7.43 -6.30 16.97
C ARG A 44 -8.30 -5.13 16.52
N TRP A 45 -8.13 -4.69 15.28
CA TRP A 45 -8.89 -3.54 14.77
C TRP A 45 -10.35 -3.87 14.41
N GLY A 46 -10.77 -5.12 14.56
CA GLY A 46 -12.13 -5.55 14.33
C GLY A 46 -12.41 -6.02 12.91
N PRO A 47 -13.59 -6.59 12.65
CA PRO A 47 -13.92 -7.18 11.35
C PRO A 47 -13.97 -6.17 10.20
N GLY A 48 -14.31 -4.91 10.49
CA GLY A 48 -14.30 -3.82 9.49
C GLY A 48 -13.15 -2.83 9.68
N PHE A 49 -12.14 -3.20 10.49
CA PHE A 49 -11.01 -2.33 10.83
C PHE A 49 -11.42 -1.02 11.53
N GLU A 50 -12.52 -1.05 12.25
CA GLU A 50 -13.12 0.14 12.90
C GLU A 50 -12.22 0.75 13.96
N LYS A 51 -11.39 -0.07 14.61
CA LYS A 51 -10.50 0.36 15.70
C LYS A 51 -9.11 0.76 15.22
N MET A 52 -8.89 0.85 13.92
CA MET A 52 -7.59 1.26 13.38
C MET A 52 -7.26 2.69 13.81
N PRO A 53 -6.05 2.95 14.35
CA PRO A 53 -5.64 4.30 14.72
C PRO A 53 -5.62 5.28 13.53
N ASP A 54 -5.93 6.55 13.80
CA ASP A 54 -6.03 7.59 12.77
C ASP A 54 -4.72 7.81 12.02
N HIS A 55 -3.57 7.68 12.69
CA HIS A 55 -2.28 7.85 12.01
C HIS A 55 -2.06 6.80 10.92
N HIS A 56 -2.58 5.59 11.08
CA HIS A 56 -2.55 4.56 10.05
C HIS A 56 -3.48 4.91 8.90
N LYS A 57 -4.62 5.51 9.18
CA LYS A 57 -5.54 5.98 8.12
C LYS A 57 -4.88 7.00 7.22
N ARG A 58 -4.09 7.91 7.79
CA ARG A 58 -3.32 8.89 7.01
C ARG A 58 -2.24 8.22 6.18
N THR A 59 -1.54 7.25 6.75
CA THR A 59 -0.53 6.48 6.01
C THR A 59 -1.15 5.76 4.82
N LEU A 60 -2.34 5.19 4.97
CA LEU A 60 -3.05 4.54 3.87
C LEU A 60 -3.42 5.53 2.76
N SER A 61 -3.82 6.75 3.13
CA SER A 61 -4.10 7.80 2.15
C SER A 61 -2.87 8.15 1.31
N TYR A 62 -1.71 8.26 1.94
CA TYR A 62 -0.45 8.51 1.22
C TYR A 62 -0.07 7.32 0.33
N ALA A 63 -0.21 6.11 0.85
CA ALA A 63 0.08 4.90 0.07
C ALA A 63 -0.83 4.77 -1.15
N ASP A 64 -2.11 5.10 -1.01
CA ASP A 64 -3.07 5.10 -2.11
C ASP A 64 -2.70 6.12 -3.19
N THR A 65 -2.30 7.31 -2.78
CA THR A 65 -1.83 8.35 -3.71
C THR A 65 -0.59 7.88 -4.48
N LEU A 66 0.37 7.28 -3.79
CA LEU A 66 1.57 6.73 -4.44
C LEU A 66 1.21 5.62 -5.43
N ARG A 67 0.28 4.75 -5.06
CA ARG A 67 -0.20 3.69 -5.95
C ARG A 67 -0.80 4.26 -7.22
N GLU A 68 -1.65 5.28 -7.11
CA GLU A 68 -2.25 5.95 -8.27
C GLU A 68 -1.18 6.58 -9.17
N MET A 69 -0.20 7.23 -8.58
CA MET A 69 0.92 7.84 -9.33
C MET A 69 1.70 6.78 -10.09
N ILE A 70 1.96 5.64 -9.48
CA ILE A 70 2.66 4.52 -10.12
C ILE A 70 1.82 3.94 -11.26
N GLU A 71 0.53 3.79 -11.08
CA GLU A 71 -0.37 3.29 -12.13
C GLU A 71 -0.41 4.24 -13.33
N VAL A 72 -0.49 5.54 -13.09
CA VAL A 72 -0.46 6.54 -14.16
C VAL A 72 0.89 6.53 -14.87
N ALA A 73 1.99 6.48 -14.12
CA ALA A 73 3.35 6.42 -14.67
C ALA A 73 3.58 5.14 -15.49
N GLY A 74 2.98 4.02 -15.05
CA GLY A 74 3.08 2.74 -15.75
C GLY A 74 2.45 2.71 -17.12
N LYS A 75 1.56 3.67 -17.43
CA LYS A 75 0.98 3.84 -18.76
C LYS A 75 1.92 4.57 -19.72
N ASN A 76 2.98 5.16 -19.21
CA ASN A 76 4.01 5.86 -19.96
C ASN A 76 5.37 5.23 -19.61
N GLU A 77 5.82 4.31 -20.44
CA GLU A 77 7.06 3.55 -20.22
C GLU A 77 8.29 4.44 -20.10
N ASP A 78 8.40 5.46 -20.94
CA ASP A 78 9.55 6.38 -20.95
C ASP A 78 9.65 7.14 -19.62
N PHE A 79 8.52 7.60 -19.09
CA PHE A 79 8.47 8.28 -17.80
C PHE A 79 8.85 7.34 -16.66
N LEU A 80 8.35 6.11 -16.69
CA LEU A 80 8.65 5.10 -15.68
C LEU A 80 10.14 4.75 -15.66
N GLU A 81 10.75 4.57 -16.85
CA GLU A 81 12.18 4.31 -16.96
C GLU A 81 13.01 5.43 -16.35
N GLU A 82 12.64 6.68 -16.65
CA GLU A 82 13.33 7.85 -16.10
C GLU A 82 13.25 7.90 -14.57
N VAL A 83 12.07 7.63 -14.00
CA VAL A 83 11.88 7.60 -12.54
C VAL A 83 12.76 6.51 -11.91
N LEU A 84 12.77 5.31 -12.50
CA LEU A 84 13.58 4.19 -12.00
C LEU A 84 15.07 4.50 -12.05
N GLU A 85 15.53 5.16 -13.11
CA GLU A 85 16.91 5.60 -13.26
C GLU A 85 17.32 6.56 -12.15
N ARG A 86 16.47 7.53 -11.82
CA ARG A 86 16.71 8.48 -10.73
C ARG A 86 16.78 7.81 -9.38
N ILE A 87 15.91 6.83 -9.13
CA ILE A 87 15.90 6.04 -7.89
C ILE A 87 17.21 5.26 -7.76
N LYS A 88 17.68 4.61 -8.82
CA LYS A 88 18.94 3.88 -8.85
C LYS A 88 20.12 4.80 -8.54
N ASN A 89 20.16 5.98 -9.15
CA ASN A 89 21.23 6.96 -8.94
C ASN A 89 21.25 7.46 -7.50
N LYS A 90 20.09 7.70 -6.89
CA LYS A 90 19.99 8.07 -5.47
C LYS A 90 20.51 6.97 -4.56
N SER A 91 20.15 5.73 -4.83
CA SER A 91 20.62 4.58 -4.04
C SER A 91 22.14 4.44 -4.10
N LYS A 92 22.74 4.63 -5.27
CA LYS A 92 24.19 4.62 -5.42
C LYS A 92 24.86 5.72 -4.61
N ARG A 93 24.32 6.96 -4.63
CA ARG A 93 24.87 8.08 -3.86
C ARG A 93 24.82 7.83 -2.36
N ILE A 94 23.72 7.27 -1.88
CA ILE A 94 23.57 6.90 -0.46
C ILE A 94 24.60 5.82 -0.10
N GLY A 95 24.78 4.82 -0.93
CA GLY A 95 25.78 3.78 -0.74
C GLY A 95 27.21 4.33 -0.71
N GLU A 96 27.54 5.26 -1.59
CA GLU A 96 28.86 5.92 -1.65
C GLU A 96 29.11 6.77 -0.40
N CYS A 97 28.09 7.45 0.11
CA CYS A 97 28.19 8.27 1.33
C CYS A 97 28.41 7.45 2.60
N LEU A 98 28.01 6.17 2.59
CA LEU A 98 28.17 5.28 3.74
C LEU A 98 29.57 4.61 3.79
N HIS A 99 30.36 4.77 2.77
CA HIS A 99 31.74 4.31 2.69
C HIS A 99 32.72 5.44 3.05
#